data_326fa36ddfe61ebd0443f486ed089034
#
_entry.id   326fa36ddfe61ebd0443f486ed089034
#
_cell.length_a   1.000
_cell.length_b   1.000
_cell.length_c   1.000
_cell.angle_alpha   90.00
_cell.angle_beta   90.00
_cell.angle_gamma   90.00
#
_symmetry.space_group_name_H-M   'P 1'
#
loop_
_entity.id
_entity.type
_entity.pdbx_description
1 polymer ?
#
loop_
_entity_poly.entity_id
_entity_poly.type
_entity_poly.pdbx_seq_one_letter_code
_entity_poly.pdbx_strand_id
1 'polypeptide(L)'
;MQFIHLLAASIHQKEEQLVQLAYHSVRKRLAETLLRIKEINNHECVFKISREDLAAMAGMATETVSRTLSDFKEENLIEKKGGEIQILNPDRLRSMKN
;
A
#
# COMPACT_ATOMS: atom_id res chain seq x y z
N MET A 1 -19.00 -4.50 -19.30
CA MET A 1 -19.41 -4.80 -19.08
C MET A 1 -20.09 -4.68 -18.87
N GLN A 2 -20.71 -4.78 -18.90
CA GLN A 2 -21.37 -4.90 -18.68
C GLN A 2 -22.20 -5.08 -18.77
N PHE A 3 -22.65 -4.76 -18.84
CA PHE A 3 -23.48 -5.40 -18.90
C PHE A 3 -24.65 -5.06 -18.67
N ILE A 4 -25.33 -4.85 -18.51
CA ILE A 4 -26.63 -4.90 -18.45
C ILE A 4 -27.17 -3.72 -17.76
N HIS A 5 -27.97 -2.96 -18.35
CA HIS A 5 -28.44 -1.72 -17.80
C HIS A 5 -29.37 -1.85 -16.64
N LEU A 6 -30.19 -2.85 -16.68
CA LEU A 6 -31.12 -3.11 -15.63
C LEU A 6 -30.44 -3.25 -14.31
N LEU A 7 -29.23 -3.74 -14.33
CA LEU A 7 -28.46 -3.97 -13.16
C LEU A 7 -27.38 -2.92 -12.96
N ALA A 8 -27.51 -1.79 -13.61
CA ALA A 8 -26.49 -0.78 -13.56
C ALA A 8 -26.17 -0.33 -12.12
N ALA A 9 -27.19 -0.18 -11.28
CA ALA A 9 -26.96 0.20 -9.89
C ALA A 9 -26.20 -0.88 -9.15
N SER A 10 -26.59 -2.13 -9.35
CA SER A 10 -25.88 -3.24 -8.72
C SER A 10 -24.45 -3.38 -9.22
N ILE A 11 -24.27 -3.19 -10.50
CA ILE A 11 -22.95 -3.24 -11.10
C ILE A 11 -22.08 -2.13 -10.53
N HIS A 12 -22.64 -0.96 -10.37
CA HIS A 12 -21.93 0.17 -9.82
C HIS A 12 -21.51 -0.09 -8.38
N GLN A 13 -22.37 -0.69 -7.58
CA GLN A 13 -22.02 -1.08 -6.22
C GLN A 13 -20.90 -2.09 -6.18
N LYS A 14 -20.94 -3.06 -7.09
CA LYS A 14 -19.90 -4.07 -7.18
C LYS A 14 -18.56 -3.44 -7.56
N GLU A 15 -18.58 -2.47 -8.43
CA GLU A 15 -17.37 -1.77 -8.80
C GLU A 15 -16.76 -1.06 -7.61
N GLU A 16 -17.56 -0.40 -6.78
CA GLU A 16 -17.06 0.24 -5.58
C GLU A 16 -16.45 -0.77 -4.62
N GLN A 17 -17.09 -1.91 -4.44
CA GLN A 17 -16.57 -2.95 -3.57
C GLN A 17 -15.24 -3.50 -4.08
N LEU A 18 -15.14 -3.71 -5.39
CA LEU A 18 -13.91 -4.22 -5.99
C LEU A 18 -12.77 -3.20 -5.84
N VAL A 19 -13.07 -1.93 -5.99
CA VAL A 19 -12.06 -0.90 -5.82
C VAL A 19 -11.57 -0.86 -4.37
N GLN A 20 -12.46 -0.97 -3.40
CA GLN A 20 -12.08 -0.97 -2.00
C GLN A 20 -11.24 -2.20 -1.66
N LEU A 21 -11.62 -3.37 -2.14
CA LEU A 21 -10.86 -4.59 -1.90
C LEU A 21 -9.48 -4.50 -2.54
N ALA A 22 -9.41 -3.99 -3.75
CA ALA A 22 -8.12 -3.83 -4.42
C ALA A 22 -7.23 -2.86 -3.65
N TYR A 23 -7.79 -1.79 -3.13
CA TYR A 23 -7.02 -0.82 -2.37
C TYR A 23 -6.52 -1.41 -1.06
N HIS A 24 -7.36 -2.19 -0.37
CA HIS A 24 -6.94 -2.84 0.86
C HIS A 24 -5.82 -3.84 0.59
N SER A 25 -5.90 -4.58 -0.52
CA SER A 25 -4.83 -5.50 -0.91
C SER A 25 -3.54 -4.76 -1.22
N VAL A 26 -3.64 -3.59 -1.83
CA VAL A 26 -2.49 -2.76 -2.13
C VAL A 26 -1.82 -2.30 -0.83
N ARG A 27 -2.60 -1.86 0.14
CA ARG A 27 -2.07 -1.43 1.43
C ARG A 27 -1.33 -2.57 2.12
N LYS A 28 -1.94 -3.73 2.18
CA LYS A 28 -1.31 -4.89 2.79
C LYS A 28 -0.03 -5.27 2.07
N ARG A 29 -0.08 -5.28 0.75
CA ARG A 29 1.08 -5.66 -0.05
C ARG A 29 2.23 -4.69 0.15
N LEU A 30 1.95 -3.40 0.21
CA LEU A 30 2.99 -2.42 0.46
C LEU A 30 3.53 -2.55 1.87
N ALA A 31 2.67 -2.78 2.86
CA ALA A 31 3.11 -2.98 4.23
C ALA A 31 4.06 -4.19 4.32
N GLU A 32 3.71 -5.29 3.68
CA GLU A 32 4.56 -6.47 3.64
C GLU A 32 5.90 -6.19 2.97
N THR A 33 5.87 -5.41 1.90
CA THR A 33 7.09 -5.04 1.19
C THR A 33 8.01 -4.21 2.08
N LEU A 34 7.46 -3.24 2.79
CA LEU A 34 8.25 -2.43 3.70
C LEU A 34 8.88 -3.27 4.81
N LEU A 35 8.13 -4.21 5.36
CA LEU A 35 8.65 -5.09 6.39
C LEU A 35 9.75 -6.01 5.84
N ARG A 36 9.62 -6.46 4.60
CA ARG A 36 10.64 -7.27 3.96
C ARG A 36 11.93 -6.48 3.77
N ILE A 37 11.81 -5.23 3.35
CA ILE A 37 12.97 -4.36 3.21
C ILE A 37 13.66 -4.16 4.54
N LYS A 38 12.88 -3.97 5.59
CA LYS A 38 13.42 -3.84 6.94
C LYS A 38 14.24 -5.07 7.31
N GLU A 39 13.75 -6.27 7.03
CA GLU A 39 14.46 -7.50 7.34
C GLU A 39 15.76 -7.61 6.54
N ILE A 40 15.73 -7.24 5.27
CA ILE A 40 16.92 -7.27 4.41
C ILE A 40 17.95 -6.26 4.92
N ASN A 41 17.48 -5.17 5.49
CA ASN A 41 18.33 -4.08 5.95
C ASN A 41 18.71 -4.23 7.43
N ASN A 42 19.01 -5.47 7.84
CA ASN A 42 19.45 -5.80 9.21
C ASN A 42 18.46 -5.39 10.28
N HIS A 43 17.17 -5.48 9.97
CA HIS A 43 16.06 -5.14 10.87
C HIS A 43 16.04 -3.67 11.28
N GLU A 44 16.71 -2.81 10.53
CA GLU A 44 16.66 -1.38 10.80
C GLU A 44 15.36 -0.81 10.23
N CYS A 45 14.72 0.06 11.00
CA CYS A 45 13.46 0.66 10.63
C CYS A 45 13.60 1.85 9.67
N VAL A 46 14.82 2.31 9.44
CA VAL A 46 15.09 3.43 8.55
C VAL A 46 15.86 2.93 7.34
N PHE A 47 15.38 3.22 6.15
CA PHE A 47 16.05 2.80 4.94
C PHE A 47 15.76 3.76 3.81
N LYS A 48 16.59 3.71 2.79
CA LYS A 48 16.46 4.57 1.64
C LYS A 48 16.07 3.73 0.44
N ILE A 49 14.99 4.10 -0.21
CA ILE A 49 14.52 3.40 -1.40
C ILE A 49 13.71 4.36 -2.26
N SER A 50 13.86 4.28 -3.57
CA SER A 50 13.08 5.10 -4.46
C SER A 50 11.66 4.54 -4.59
N ARG A 51 10.72 5.41 -4.96
CA ARG A 51 9.35 4.97 -5.21
C ARG A 51 9.29 3.96 -6.33
N GLU A 52 10.13 4.13 -7.35
CA GLU A 52 10.18 3.22 -8.48
C GLU A 52 10.63 1.82 -8.05
N ASP A 53 11.65 1.75 -7.22
CA ASP A 53 12.12 0.48 -6.71
C ASP A 53 11.08 -0.18 -5.81
N LEU A 54 10.46 0.62 -4.95
CA LEU A 54 9.43 0.12 -4.06
C LEU A 54 8.24 -0.40 -4.86
N ALA A 55 7.85 0.33 -5.91
CA ALA A 55 6.77 -0.10 -6.79
C ALA A 55 7.10 -1.42 -7.46
N ALA A 56 8.32 -1.57 -7.94
CA ALA A 56 8.75 -2.82 -8.56
C ALA A 56 8.69 -3.99 -7.57
N MET A 57 9.16 -3.78 -6.35
CA MET A 57 9.14 -4.83 -5.33
C MET A 57 7.73 -5.21 -4.91
N ALA A 58 6.85 -4.21 -4.79
CA ALA A 58 5.48 -4.45 -4.36
C ALA A 58 4.56 -4.87 -5.49
N GLY A 59 5.02 -4.74 -6.74
CA GLY A 59 4.21 -5.11 -7.90
C GLY A 59 3.04 -4.17 -8.13
N MET A 60 3.26 -2.88 -8.00
CA MET A 60 2.22 -1.88 -8.21
C MET A 60 2.79 -0.64 -8.88
N ALA A 61 1.92 0.25 -9.33
CA ALA A 61 2.34 1.47 -10.00
C ALA A 61 2.97 2.44 -9.00
N THR A 62 3.91 3.24 -9.48
CA THR A 62 4.60 4.23 -8.65
C THR A 62 3.61 5.22 -8.01
N GLU A 63 2.60 5.61 -8.78
CA GLU A 63 1.57 6.52 -8.28
C GLU A 63 0.79 5.91 -7.13
N THR A 64 0.50 4.61 -7.24
CA THR A 64 -0.18 3.89 -6.17
C THR A 64 0.68 3.83 -4.92
N VAL A 65 1.98 3.61 -5.08
CA VAL A 65 2.92 3.61 -3.97
C VAL A 65 2.91 4.96 -3.29
N SER A 66 2.98 6.04 -4.05
CA SER A 66 3.01 7.39 -3.48
C SER A 66 1.77 7.67 -2.65
N ARG A 67 0.61 7.30 -3.17
CA ARG A 67 -0.65 7.51 -2.47
C ARG A 67 -0.72 6.70 -1.19
N THR A 68 -0.33 5.44 -1.28
CA THR A 68 -0.38 4.55 -0.12
C THR A 68 0.60 4.96 0.95
N LEU A 69 1.79 5.40 0.56
CA LEU A 69 2.77 5.89 1.53
C LEU A 69 2.26 7.15 2.24
N SER A 70 1.57 8.02 1.51
CA SER A 70 0.97 9.22 2.13
C SER A 70 -0.06 8.82 3.18
N ASP A 71 -0.87 7.83 2.88
CA ASP A 71 -1.86 7.33 3.84
C ASP A 71 -1.18 6.75 5.07
N PHE A 72 -0.13 5.98 4.88
CA PHE A 72 0.60 5.40 5.99
C PHE A 72 1.23 6.49 6.86
N LYS A 73 1.72 7.54 6.24
CA LYS A 73 2.29 8.65 6.97
C LYS A 73 1.22 9.36 7.82
N GLU A 74 0.04 9.58 7.25
CA GLU A 74 -1.06 10.21 7.98
C GLU A 74 -1.53 9.36 9.14
N GLU A 75 -1.42 8.05 9.01
CA GLU A 75 -1.81 7.12 10.07
C GLU A 75 -0.69 6.88 11.08
N ASN A 76 0.42 7.58 10.94
CA ASN A 76 1.58 7.46 11.81
C ASN A 76 2.20 6.05 11.82
N LEU A 77 2.09 5.36 10.70
CA LEU A 77 2.71 4.05 10.53
C LEU A 77 4.15 4.19 10.06
N ILE A 78 4.42 5.22 9.29
CA ILE A 78 5.76 5.52 8.79
C ILE A 78 6.00 7.03 8.83
N GLU A 79 7.27 7.39 8.77
CA GLU A 79 7.69 8.76 8.50
C GLU A 79 8.43 8.75 7.19
N LYS A 80 8.32 9.81 6.42
CA LYS A 80 8.97 9.90 5.14
C LYS A 80 9.68 11.23 5.02
N LYS A 81 10.99 11.19 4.77
CA LYS A 81 11.79 12.38 4.69
C LYS A 81 12.80 12.25 3.57
N GLY A 82 12.65 13.05 2.52
CA GLY A 82 13.48 12.90 1.34
C GLY A 82 13.27 11.52 0.74
N GLY A 83 14.34 10.79 0.50
CA GLY A 83 14.24 9.42 -0.01
C GLY A 83 14.20 8.36 1.07
N GLU A 84 14.16 8.77 2.33
CA GLU A 84 14.18 7.83 3.45
C GLU A 84 12.78 7.53 3.97
N ILE A 85 12.59 6.27 4.35
CA ILE A 85 11.36 5.83 4.99
C ILE A 85 11.73 5.28 6.36
N GLN A 86 11.02 5.74 7.38
CA GLN A 86 11.19 5.22 8.73
C GLN A 86 9.91 4.54 9.16
N ILE A 87 9.99 3.27 9.51
CA ILE A 87 8.83 2.53 9.99
C ILE A 87 8.63 2.87 11.47
N LEU A 88 7.51 3.50 11.79
CA LEU A 88 7.21 3.92 13.15
C LEU A 88 6.48 2.84 13.93
N ASN A 89 5.65 2.07 13.26
CA ASN A 89 4.84 1.05 13.93
C ASN A 89 4.83 -0.24 13.12
N PRO A 90 5.90 -1.04 13.20
CA PRO A 90 5.97 -2.28 12.44
C PRO A 90 4.90 -3.29 12.81
N ASP A 91 4.46 -3.30 14.05
CA ASP A 91 3.43 -4.24 14.47
C ASP A 91 2.10 -3.96 13.77
N ARG A 92 1.73 -2.70 13.63
CA ARG A 92 0.51 -2.35 12.90
C ARG A 92 0.62 -2.69 11.42
N LEU A 93 1.79 -2.49 10.83
CA LEU A 93 2.00 -2.91 9.44
C LEU A 93 1.88 -4.41 9.30
N ARG A 94 2.44 -5.15 10.26
CA ARG A 94 2.40 -6.62 10.21
C ARG A 94 0.98 -7.15 10.38
N SER A 95 0.18 -6.51 11.21
CA SER A 95 -1.18 -6.97 11.48
C SER A 95 -2.22 -6.45 10.49
N MET A 96 -1.78 -5.68 9.50
CA MET A 96 -2.70 -5.12 8.52
C MET A 96 -3.39 -6.22 7.72
N LYS A 97 -4.69 -6.10 7.55
CA LYS A 97 -5.50 -7.09 6.82
C LYS A 97 -6.06 -6.49 5.55
N ASN A 98 -6.40 -7.38 4.63
CA ASN A 98 -7.07 -6.98 3.39
C ASN A 98 -8.46 -6.44 3.66
#